data_63532fcca7ee23af75fcc315c1b071cc
#
_entry.id   63532fcca7ee23af75fcc315c1b071cc
#
_cell.length_a   1.000
_cell.length_b   1.000
_cell.length_c   1.000
_cell.angle_alpha   90.00
_cell.angle_beta   90.00
_cell.angle_gamma   90.00
#
_symmetry.space_group_name_H-M   'P 1'
#
loop_
_entity.id
_entity.type
_entity.pdbx_description
1 polymer ?
#
loop_
_entity_poly.entity_id
_entity_poly.type
_entity_poly.pdbx_seq_one_letter_code
_entity_poly.pdbx_strand_id
1 'polypeptide(L)'
;MFMTMTRRDLTKIGLGLGAAAALGRGAFAQAPAFFRIGTGGTAGTYYPIGGLIANAVSNPPRLVLTAQASNGSVANVNAIASGALESGFSQADVAYWAHTGTGLFEGKGKVEDLRLLANLYPESIHLVAAKSANIKSVADLKGKRVSLDEPGSGTLVDARIILSGWGLKEADVKADFLKPNQAAERMRDGGLDAFFFVGGYPTSAITELAATGGGITIVPLAGAEADAITTQYSFFAADEIPAGTYKDVGAVKTLAVGAQWVTSAKVPEAVVYDVVKGLWSDKTRAALDAGHAKGKLIRKDTALAGAGIPVHPGAERFYKEAGLLKS
;
A
#
# COMPACT_ATOMS: atom_id res chain seq x y z
N MET A 1 -15.23 -66.67 -44.03
CA MET A 1 -13.77 -66.78 -44.21
C MET A 1 -13.09 -66.20 -42.98
N PHE A 2 -12.89 -67.07 -41.98
CA PHE A 2 -12.27 -66.65 -40.70
C PHE A 2 -10.77 -66.73 -40.83
N MET A 3 -10.07 -65.63 -40.72
CA MET A 3 -8.59 -65.58 -40.66
C MET A 3 -8.11 -65.91 -39.23
N THR A 4 -7.46 -67.02 -39.04
CA THR A 4 -6.82 -67.44 -37.78
C THR A 4 -5.48 -66.71 -37.66
N MET A 5 -5.38 -65.81 -36.68
CA MET A 5 -4.09 -65.18 -36.31
C MET A 5 -3.15 -66.18 -35.60
N THR A 6 -1.95 -66.28 -36.05
CA THR A 6 -0.93 -67.17 -35.47
C THR A 6 -0.13 -66.48 -34.35
N ARG A 7 0.48 -67.31 -33.50
CA ARG A 7 1.28 -66.84 -32.34
C ARG A 7 2.48 -65.93 -32.71
N ARG A 8 2.86 -65.90 -33.99
CA ARG A 8 3.94 -65.04 -34.51
C ARG A 8 3.51 -63.58 -34.76
N ASP A 9 2.23 -63.35 -34.89
CA ASP A 9 1.71 -61.97 -35.12
C ASP A 9 1.54 -61.18 -33.84
N LEU A 10 1.43 -61.88 -32.68
CA LEU A 10 1.35 -61.26 -31.37
C LEU A 10 2.71 -60.67 -30.85
N THR A 11 3.83 -61.21 -31.37
CA THR A 11 5.16 -60.77 -30.94
C THR A 11 5.64 -59.50 -31.65
N LYS A 12 5.01 -59.11 -32.77
CA LYS A 12 5.35 -57.86 -33.49
C LYS A 12 4.57 -56.65 -33.01
N ILE A 13 3.47 -56.83 -32.29
CA ILE A 13 2.67 -55.76 -31.70
C ILE A 13 3.26 -55.30 -30.35
N GLY A 14 3.99 -56.17 -29.64
CA GLY A 14 4.57 -55.88 -28.32
C GLY A 14 5.82 -54.94 -28.34
N LEU A 15 6.48 -54.76 -29.48
CA LEU A 15 7.67 -53.89 -29.57
C LEU A 15 7.38 -52.46 -30.03
N GLY A 16 6.16 -52.17 -30.47
CA GLY A 16 5.76 -50.82 -30.91
C GLY A 16 5.22 -49.93 -29.79
N LEU A 17 4.81 -50.49 -28.63
CA LEU A 17 4.20 -49.75 -27.51
C LEU A 17 5.19 -49.28 -26.46
N GLY A 18 6.42 -49.76 -26.50
CA GLY A 18 7.49 -49.38 -25.50
C GLY A 18 8.20 -48.06 -25.80
N ALA A 19 8.11 -47.54 -27.04
CA ALA A 19 8.84 -46.33 -27.46
C ALA A 19 8.00 -45.03 -27.38
N ALA A 20 6.68 -45.12 -27.19
CA ALA A 20 5.79 -43.96 -27.10
C ALA A 20 5.62 -43.41 -25.69
N ALA A 21 6.06 -44.13 -24.67
CA ALA A 21 5.95 -43.72 -23.24
C ALA A 21 7.07 -42.80 -22.75
N ALA A 22 8.11 -42.55 -23.58
CA ALA A 22 9.29 -41.74 -23.17
C ALA A 22 9.28 -40.29 -23.66
N LEU A 23 8.24 -39.82 -24.42
CA LEU A 23 8.19 -38.49 -24.98
C LEU A 23 7.07 -37.61 -24.41
N GLY A 24 6.44 -38.02 -23.33
CA GLY A 24 5.32 -37.31 -22.72
C GLY A 24 5.61 -36.70 -21.36
N ARG A 25 6.82 -36.20 -21.08
CA ARG A 25 6.96 -35.13 -20.08
C ARG A 25 6.50 -33.84 -20.72
N GLY A 26 5.19 -33.74 -20.90
CA GLY A 26 4.54 -32.47 -21.19
C GLY A 26 5.02 -31.49 -20.15
N ALA A 27 5.66 -30.41 -20.59
CA ALA A 27 5.84 -29.26 -19.76
C ALA A 27 4.41 -28.83 -19.30
N PHE A 28 4.03 -29.25 -18.09
CA PHE A 28 2.85 -28.69 -17.45
C PHE A 28 3.12 -27.21 -17.39
N ALA A 29 2.48 -26.44 -18.27
CA ALA A 29 2.52 -25.00 -18.19
C ALA A 29 2.10 -24.65 -16.78
N GLN A 30 3.01 -24.08 -16.00
CA GLN A 30 2.72 -23.65 -14.63
C GLN A 30 1.51 -22.74 -14.68
N ALA A 31 0.47 -23.05 -13.90
CA ALA A 31 -0.72 -22.21 -13.83
C ALA A 31 -0.32 -20.76 -13.53
N PRO A 32 -0.99 -19.77 -14.15
CA PRO A 32 -0.70 -18.36 -13.88
C PRO A 32 -0.73 -18.05 -12.37
N ALA A 33 0.29 -17.37 -11.88
CA ALA A 33 0.27 -16.84 -10.53
C ALA A 33 -0.45 -15.48 -10.56
N PHE A 34 -1.56 -15.39 -9.85
CA PHE A 34 -2.26 -14.13 -9.62
C PHE A 34 -1.74 -13.50 -8.33
N PHE A 35 -1.44 -12.20 -8.39
CA PHE A 35 -0.90 -11.46 -7.26
C PHE A 35 -1.63 -10.12 -7.15
N ARG A 36 -2.65 -10.09 -6.29
CA ARG A 36 -3.48 -8.90 -6.06
C ARG A 36 -2.80 -7.98 -5.06
N ILE A 37 -2.88 -6.68 -5.33
CA ILE A 37 -2.33 -5.62 -4.50
C ILE A 37 -3.50 -4.83 -3.93
N GLY A 38 -3.84 -5.01 -2.66
CA GLY A 38 -4.76 -4.12 -1.96
C GLY A 38 -4.16 -2.72 -1.86
N THR A 39 -4.90 -1.72 -2.25
CA THR A 39 -4.41 -0.34 -2.31
C THR A 39 -5.17 0.56 -1.34
N GLY A 40 -5.89 1.55 -1.78
CA GLY A 40 -6.75 2.46 -1.06
C GLY A 40 -7.86 2.96 -1.97
N GLY A 41 -8.51 4.05 -1.59
CA GLY A 41 -9.46 4.76 -2.45
C GLY A 41 -8.79 5.23 -3.74
N THR A 42 -9.54 5.21 -4.86
CA THR A 42 -9.00 5.54 -6.19
C THR A 42 -8.49 6.98 -6.34
N ALA A 43 -8.97 7.89 -5.49
CA ALA A 43 -8.56 9.29 -5.46
C ALA A 43 -7.35 9.56 -4.51
N GLY A 44 -6.82 8.50 -3.86
CA GLY A 44 -5.61 8.55 -3.04
C GLY A 44 -4.36 8.19 -3.84
N THR A 45 -3.24 7.96 -3.14
CA THR A 45 -1.92 7.69 -3.74
C THR A 45 -1.66 6.20 -3.95
N TYR A 46 -2.14 5.31 -3.08
CA TYR A 46 -1.91 3.87 -3.20
C TYR A 46 -2.41 3.29 -4.52
N TYR A 47 -3.60 3.66 -4.95
CA TYR A 47 -4.21 3.08 -6.14
C TYR A 47 -3.42 3.36 -7.44
N PRO A 48 -3.06 4.61 -7.78
CA PRO A 48 -2.26 4.88 -8.97
C PRO A 48 -0.86 4.22 -8.90
N ILE A 49 -0.18 4.25 -7.75
CA ILE A 49 1.12 3.59 -7.57
C ILE A 49 0.99 2.07 -7.75
N GLY A 50 -0.02 1.46 -7.13
CA GLY A 50 -0.31 0.03 -7.28
C GLY A 50 -0.60 -0.36 -8.73
N GLY A 51 -1.33 0.48 -9.46
CA GLY A 51 -1.59 0.32 -10.88
C GLY A 51 -0.33 0.36 -11.74
N LEU A 52 0.55 1.32 -11.50
CA LEU A 52 1.85 1.43 -12.20
C LEU A 52 2.71 0.18 -11.96
N ILE A 53 2.82 -0.26 -10.70
CA ILE A 53 3.58 -1.47 -10.34
C ILE A 53 2.93 -2.70 -10.98
N ALA A 54 1.62 -2.88 -10.85
CA ALA A 54 0.92 -4.04 -11.38
C ALA A 54 1.12 -4.17 -12.90
N ASN A 55 0.97 -3.09 -13.65
CA ASN A 55 1.15 -3.07 -15.10
C ASN A 55 2.61 -3.34 -15.50
N ALA A 56 3.56 -2.79 -14.78
CA ALA A 56 4.97 -2.92 -15.11
C ALA A 56 5.54 -4.31 -14.79
N VAL A 57 5.14 -4.89 -13.65
CA VAL A 57 5.63 -6.18 -13.14
C VAL A 57 4.93 -7.37 -13.79
N SER A 58 3.68 -7.23 -14.22
CA SER A 58 2.94 -8.31 -14.86
C SER A 58 3.69 -8.88 -16.08
N ASN A 59 3.73 -10.22 -16.15
CA ASN A 59 4.31 -10.99 -17.23
C ASN A 59 3.39 -12.20 -17.57
N PRO A 60 2.21 -11.93 -18.19
CA PRO A 60 1.28 -12.99 -18.55
C PRO A 60 1.87 -13.98 -19.58
N PRO A 61 1.50 -15.28 -19.53
CA PRO A 61 0.54 -15.86 -18.61
C PRO A 61 1.13 -16.27 -17.25
N ARG A 62 2.44 -16.11 -17.03
CA ARG A 62 3.15 -16.64 -15.85
C ARG A 62 2.78 -15.91 -14.55
N LEU A 63 2.75 -14.60 -14.57
CA LEU A 63 2.50 -13.76 -13.40
C LEU A 63 1.58 -12.59 -13.79
N VAL A 64 0.45 -12.46 -13.10
CA VAL A 64 -0.54 -11.40 -13.34
C VAL A 64 -0.74 -10.63 -12.04
N LEU A 65 -0.32 -9.37 -12.02
CA LEU A 65 -0.58 -8.45 -10.92
C LEU A 65 -1.80 -7.58 -11.23
N THR A 66 -2.60 -7.30 -10.19
CA THR A 66 -3.73 -6.38 -10.28
C THR A 66 -3.80 -5.50 -9.04
N ALA A 67 -3.95 -4.18 -9.24
CA ALA A 67 -4.25 -3.26 -8.17
C ALA A 67 -5.75 -3.28 -7.87
N GLN A 68 -6.11 -3.46 -6.60
CA GLN A 68 -7.49 -3.47 -6.13
C GLN A 68 -7.73 -2.31 -5.17
N ALA A 69 -8.78 -1.54 -5.43
CA ALA A 69 -9.20 -0.50 -4.50
C ALA A 69 -9.69 -1.13 -3.18
N SER A 70 -9.36 -0.51 -2.08
CA SER A 70 -9.74 -0.94 -0.74
C SER A 70 -9.96 0.28 0.18
N ASN A 71 -10.13 0.03 1.46
CA ASN A 71 -10.19 1.09 2.47
C ASN A 71 -8.80 1.46 3.03
N GLY A 72 -7.69 0.89 2.52
CA GLY A 72 -6.32 1.23 2.91
C GLY A 72 -5.68 0.26 3.90
N SER A 73 -4.74 0.75 4.71
CA SER A 73 -3.75 -0.04 5.45
C SER A 73 -4.34 -1.16 6.31
N VAL A 74 -5.27 -0.87 7.19
CA VAL A 74 -5.87 -1.86 8.12
C VAL A 74 -6.71 -2.89 7.36
N ALA A 75 -7.46 -2.44 6.35
CA ALA A 75 -8.25 -3.33 5.50
C ALA A 75 -7.36 -4.29 4.71
N ASN A 76 -6.24 -3.79 4.16
CA ASN A 76 -5.29 -4.59 3.40
C ASN A 76 -4.62 -5.66 4.27
N VAL A 77 -4.15 -5.28 5.46
CA VAL A 77 -3.53 -6.22 6.41
C VAL A 77 -4.51 -7.31 6.81
N ASN A 78 -5.77 -6.97 7.10
CA ASN A 78 -6.81 -7.94 7.42
C ASN A 78 -7.13 -8.87 6.23
N ALA A 79 -7.16 -8.34 5.01
CA ALA A 79 -7.39 -9.13 3.80
C ALA A 79 -6.21 -10.10 3.52
N ILE A 80 -4.97 -9.68 3.77
CA ILE A 80 -3.78 -10.56 3.70
C ILE A 80 -3.87 -11.63 4.78
N ALA A 81 -4.19 -11.28 6.02
CA ALA A 81 -4.31 -12.23 7.13
C ALA A 81 -5.35 -13.33 6.88
N SER A 82 -6.47 -12.96 6.26
CA SER A 82 -7.54 -13.91 5.88
C SER A 82 -7.27 -14.69 4.59
N GLY A 83 -6.21 -14.35 3.83
CA GLY A 83 -5.93 -14.94 2.51
C GLY A 83 -6.80 -14.39 1.38
N ALA A 84 -7.56 -13.32 1.61
CA ALA A 84 -8.37 -12.68 0.59
C ALA A 84 -7.54 -11.90 -0.44
N LEU A 85 -6.32 -11.47 -0.06
CA LEU A 85 -5.35 -10.83 -0.93
C LEU A 85 -3.96 -11.46 -0.74
N GLU A 86 -3.17 -11.50 -1.80
CA GLU A 86 -1.78 -11.94 -1.75
C GLU A 86 -0.88 -10.85 -1.16
N SER A 87 -1.20 -9.57 -1.39
CA SER A 87 -0.42 -8.43 -0.92
C SER A 87 -1.24 -7.16 -0.78
N GLY A 88 -0.66 -6.13 -0.18
CA GLY A 88 -1.29 -4.81 -0.10
C GLY A 88 -0.32 -3.74 0.36
N PHE A 89 -0.70 -2.48 0.16
CA PHE A 89 0.03 -1.36 0.72
C PHE A 89 -0.48 -1.07 2.13
N SER A 90 0.43 -0.73 3.00
CA SER A 90 0.15 -0.39 4.40
C SER A 90 1.12 0.66 4.90
N GLN A 91 0.66 1.48 5.81
CA GLN A 91 1.54 2.31 6.62
C GLN A 91 2.42 1.42 7.52
N ALA A 92 3.62 1.88 7.81
CA ALA A 92 4.62 1.13 8.58
C ALA A 92 4.18 0.85 10.03
N ASP A 93 3.49 1.79 10.66
CA ASP A 93 2.91 1.67 11.99
C ASP A 93 1.82 0.59 12.04
N VAL A 94 0.88 0.61 11.08
CA VAL A 94 -0.19 -0.39 10.97
C VAL A 94 0.40 -1.78 10.73
N ALA A 95 1.38 -1.91 9.83
CA ALA A 95 2.04 -3.18 9.54
C ALA A 95 2.77 -3.72 10.78
N TYR A 96 3.49 -2.86 11.50
CA TYR A 96 4.19 -3.22 12.73
C TYR A 96 3.22 -3.67 13.82
N TRP A 97 2.19 -2.89 14.12
CA TRP A 97 1.21 -3.25 15.14
C TRP A 97 0.45 -4.52 14.81
N ALA A 98 0.13 -4.74 13.54
CA ALA A 98 -0.49 -5.99 13.11
C ALA A 98 0.43 -7.18 13.36
N HIS A 99 1.71 -7.09 12.98
CA HIS A 99 2.68 -8.16 13.14
C HIS A 99 2.96 -8.46 14.61
N THR A 100 3.06 -7.43 15.45
CA THR A 100 3.39 -7.58 16.88
C THR A 100 2.18 -7.81 17.77
N GLY A 101 0.96 -7.50 17.30
CA GLY A 101 -0.28 -7.56 18.10
C GLY A 101 -0.37 -6.44 19.12
N THR A 102 0.26 -5.30 18.86
CA THR A 102 0.26 -4.12 19.74
C THR A 102 -0.56 -2.98 19.14
N GLY A 103 -0.64 -1.84 19.82
CA GLY A 103 -1.35 -0.65 19.34
C GLY A 103 -2.77 -0.95 18.88
N LEU A 104 -3.08 -0.63 17.64
CA LEU A 104 -4.42 -0.87 17.05
C LEU A 104 -4.85 -2.35 17.09
N PHE A 105 -3.91 -3.30 17.12
CA PHE A 105 -4.18 -4.74 17.12
C PHE A 105 -4.13 -5.37 18.51
N GLU A 106 -3.93 -4.58 19.56
CA GLU A 106 -3.99 -5.09 20.93
C GLU A 106 -5.36 -5.73 21.21
N GLY A 107 -5.33 -6.97 21.74
CA GLY A 107 -6.51 -7.78 21.99
C GLY A 107 -7.22 -8.35 20.74
N LYS A 108 -6.74 -8.05 19.52
CA LYS A 108 -7.34 -8.56 18.26
C LYS A 108 -6.56 -9.73 17.65
N GLY A 109 -5.40 -10.05 18.21
CA GLY A 109 -4.49 -11.08 17.70
C GLY A 109 -3.41 -10.51 16.77
N LYS A 110 -2.35 -11.29 16.62
CA LYS A 110 -1.20 -10.97 15.77
C LYS A 110 -1.40 -11.49 14.36
N VAL A 111 -0.90 -10.75 13.39
CA VAL A 111 -0.74 -11.21 12.01
C VAL A 111 0.73 -11.65 11.82
N GLU A 112 1.10 -12.75 12.48
CA GLU A 112 2.49 -13.24 12.52
C GLU A 112 3.08 -13.55 11.15
N ASP A 113 2.22 -13.90 10.18
CA ASP A 113 2.61 -14.20 8.80
C ASP A 113 2.83 -12.95 7.94
N LEU A 114 2.59 -11.74 8.46
CA LEU A 114 2.81 -10.51 7.68
C LEU A 114 4.30 -10.32 7.39
N ARG A 115 4.64 -10.01 6.13
CA ARG A 115 6.03 -9.86 5.64
C ARG A 115 6.16 -8.62 4.77
N LEU A 116 7.32 -7.97 4.88
CA LEU A 116 7.70 -6.85 4.03
C LEU A 116 8.17 -7.35 2.65
N LEU A 117 7.70 -6.70 1.59
CA LEU A 117 8.28 -6.78 0.25
C LEU A 117 9.25 -5.62 0.01
N ALA A 118 8.81 -4.40 0.27
CA ALA A 118 9.61 -3.19 0.13
C ALA A 118 8.99 -2.03 0.92
N ASN A 119 9.82 -1.14 1.43
CA ASN A 119 9.44 0.21 1.78
C ASN A 119 9.33 1.04 0.49
N LEU A 120 8.33 1.90 0.39
CA LEU A 120 7.99 2.59 -0.86
C LEU A 120 8.37 4.08 -0.82
N TYR A 121 7.63 4.87 -0.06
CA TYR A 121 7.81 6.32 0.03
C TYR A 121 7.23 6.87 1.34
N PRO A 122 7.62 8.08 1.77
CA PRO A 122 6.98 8.74 2.91
C PRO A 122 5.59 9.26 2.54
N GLU A 123 4.63 8.98 3.39
CA GLU A 123 3.24 9.44 3.32
C GLU A 123 3.05 10.61 4.26
N SER A 124 2.85 11.78 3.69
CA SER A 124 2.66 13.01 4.44
C SER A 124 1.25 13.09 5.00
N ILE A 125 1.11 13.54 6.24
CA ILE A 125 -0.20 13.78 6.87
C ILE A 125 -0.71 15.14 6.38
N HIS A 126 -1.87 15.14 5.74
CA HIS A 126 -2.57 16.33 5.31
C HIS A 126 -3.76 16.57 6.26
N LEU A 127 -3.74 17.67 6.99
CA LEU A 127 -4.95 18.21 7.63
C LEU A 127 -5.47 19.32 6.72
N VAL A 128 -6.41 18.97 5.86
CA VAL A 128 -7.00 19.88 4.87
C VAL A 128 -8.18 20.61 5.52
N ALA A 129 -8.18 21.93 5.47
CA ALA A 129 -9.26 22.77 6.00
C ALA A 129 -9.82 23.69 4.92
N ALA A 130 -11.11 23.92 4.93
CA ALA A 130 -11.73 24.99 4.13
C ALA A 130 -11.22 26.34 4.63
N LYS A 131 -10.82 27.25 3.74
CA LYS A 131 -10.37 28.62 4.14
C LYS A 131 -11.40 29.33 5.00
N SER A 132 -12.69 29.15 4.72
CA SER A 132 -13.80 29.73 5.47
C SER A 132 -13.92 29.21 6.91
N ALA A 133 -13.39 28.04 7.21
CA ALA A 133 -13.44 27.44 8.55
C ALA A 133 -12.44 28.08 9.53
N ASN A 134 -11.45 28.84 9.02
CA ASN A 134 -10.44 29.57 9.79
C ASN A 134 -9.69 28.69 10.81
N ILE A 135 -9.32 27.47 10.39
CA ILE A 135 -8.57 26.49 11.18
C ILE A 135 -7.08 26.72 10.91
N LYS A 136 -6.29 27.01 11.95
CA LYS A 136 -4.86 27.33 11.86
C LYS A 136 -3.98 26.31 12.60
N SER A 137 -4.57 25.54 13.51
CA SER A 137 -3.93 24.50 14.28
C SER A 137 -4.88 23.32 14.50
N VAL A 138 -4.36 22.17 14.93
CA VAL A 138 -5.20 21.01 15.29
C VAL A 138 -6.16 21.35 16.45
N ALA A 139 -5.74 22.22 17.38
CA ALA A 139 -6.59 22.65 18.51
C ALA A 139 -7.89 23.35 18.05
N ASP A 140 -7.87 24.02 16.88
CA ASP A 140 -9.04 24.70 16.32
C ASP A 140 -10.11 23.73 15.77
N LEU A 141 -9.81 22.42 15.73
CA LEU A 141 -10.76 21.39 15.30
C LEU A 141 -11.89 21.16 16.31
N LYS A 142 -11.73 21.61 17.57
CA LYS A 142 -12.74 21.42 18.61
C LYS A 142 -14.10 21.96 18.16
N GLY A 143 -15.12 21.07 18.16
CA GLY A 143 -16.48 21.38 17.72
C GLY A 143 -16.69 21.52 16.21
N LYS A 144 -15.63 21.40 15.39
CA LYS A 144 -15.71 21.45 13.92
C LYS A 144 -16.19 20.13 13.34
N ARG A 145 -16.70 20.18 12.10
CA ARG A 145 -17.07 18.99 11.29
C ARG A 145 -15.82 18.49 10.61
N VAL A 146 -15.31 17.34 11.03
CA VAL A 146 -14.02 16.82 10.59
C VAL A 146 -14.17 15.38 10.11
N SER A 147 -13.75 15.09 8.88
CA SER A 147 -13.60 13.70 8.45
C SER A 147 -12.24 13.16 8.87
N LEU A 148 -12.28 12.04 9.58
CA LEU A 148 -11.09 11.32 10.05
C LEU A 148 -10.68 10.20 9.08
N ASP A 149 -11.32 10.13 7.89
CA ASP A 149 -11.24 9.06 6.91
C ASP A 149 -12.06 7.81 7.30
N GLU A 150 -12.16 6.85 6.39
CA GLU A 150 -13.04 5.70 6.50
C GLU A 150 -12.50 4.61 7.46
N PRO A 151 -13.40 3.79 8.04
CA PRO A 151 -12.99 2.63 8.83
C PRO A 151 -12.17 1.66 7.97
N GLY A 152 -11.04 1.21 8.52
CA GLY A 152 -10.09 0.35 7.81
C GLY A 152 -8.94 1.11 7.15
N SER A 153 -8.95 2.44 7.14
CA SER A 153 -7.83 3.27 6.67
C SER A 153 -6.74 3.40 7.74
N GLY A 154 -5.51 3.63 7.29
CA GLY A 154 -4.42 4.07 8.16
C GLY A 154 -4.59 5.54 8.55
N THR A 155 -5.14 6.37 7.68
CA THR A 155 -5.44 7.78 7.96
C THR A 155 -6.30 7.94 9.23
N LEU A 156 -7.32 7.11 9.43
CA LEU A 156 -8.15 7.15 10.64
C LEU A 156 -7.34 6.87 11.91
N VAL A 157 -6.35 5.98 11.81
CA VAL A 157 -5.44 5.67 12.92
C VAL A 157 -4.60 6.88 13.26
N ASP A 158 -3.94 7.46 12.26
CA ASP A 158 -3.06 8.62 12.41
C ASP A 158 -3.83 9.87 12.84
N ALA A 159 -5.02 10.10 12.30
CA ALA A 159 -5.88 11.20 12.72
C ALA A 159 -6.20 11.17 14.21
N ARG A 160 -6.45 9.99 14.77
CA ARG A 160 -6.66 9.80 16.22
C ARG A 160 -5.38 10.09 17.04
N ILE A 161 -4.23 9.69 16.54
CA ILE A 161 -2.93 9.98 17.17
C ILE A 161 -2.67 11.49 17.15
N ILE A 162 -2.89 12.15 16.01
CA ILE A 162 -2.73 13.60 15.88
C ILE A 162 -3.68 14.34 16.83
N LEU A 163 -4.97 14.01 16.85
CA LEU A 163 -5.92 14.61 17.78
C LEU A 163 -5.44 14.45 19.22
N SER A 164 -5.04 13.24 19.62
CA SER A 164 -4.54 12.95 20.97
C SER A 164 -3.29 13.75 21.31
N GLY A 165 -2.35 13.89 20.36
CA GLY A 165 -1.13 14.68 20.55
C GLY A 165 -1.39 16.16 20.81
N TRP A 166 -2.48 16.70 20.32
CA TRP A 166 -2.96 18.07 20.60
C TRP A 166 -4.00 18.14 21.72
N GLY A 167 -4.14 17.07 22.52
CA GLY A 167 -5.06 17.04 23.67
C GLY A 167 -6.52 16.93 23.32
N LEU A 168 -6.85 16.57 22.07
CA LEU A 168 -8.23 16.36 21.61
C LEU A 168 -8.54 14.86 21.55
N LYS A 169 -9.84 14.54 21.67
CA LYS A 169 -10.40 13.22 21.42
C LYS A 169 -11.32 13.27 20.21
N GLU A 170 -11.61 12.13 19.63
CA GLU A 170 -12.58 12.01 18.53
C GLU A 170 -13.95 12.65 18.91
N ALA A 171 -14.37 12.51 20.17
CA ALA A 171 -15.60 13.11 20.67
C ALA A 171 -15.57 14.66 20.79
N ASP A 172 -14.39 15.30 20.71
CA ASP A 172 -14.27 16.76 20.74
C ASP A 172 -14.54 17.39 19.39
N VAL A 173 -14.62 16.61 18.31
CA VAL A 173 -14.99 17.05 16.96
C VAL A 173 -16.33 16.43 16.55
N LYS A 174 -16.98 17.01 15.56
CA LYS A 174 -18.12 16.36 14.88
C LYS A 174 -17.55 15.46 13.80
N ALA A 175 -17.19 14.22 14.22
CA ALA A 175 -16.47 13.28 13.39
C ALA A 175 -17.34 12.72 12.25
N ASP A 176 -16.80 12.71 11.04
CA ASP A 176 -17.28 11.98 9.89
C ASP A 176 -16.21 10.94 9.46
N PHE A 177 -16.63 9.90 8.74
CA PHE A 177 -15.77 8.81 8.31
C PHE A 177 -15.93 8.59 6.81
N LEU A 178 -15.38 9.51 6.03
CA LEU A 178 -15.56 9.60 4.58
C LEU A 178 -14.25 9.29 3.84
N LYS A 179 -14.35 8.62 2.70
CA LYS A 179 -13.24 8.52 1.76
C LYS A 179 -12.76 9.89 1.31
N PRO A 180 -11.48 10.04 0.92
CA PRO A 180 -10.91 11.34 0.56
C PRO A 180 -11.72 12.13 -0.49
N ASN A 181 -12.21 11.46 -1.54
CA ASN A 181 -13.06 12.09 -2.55
C ASN A 181 -14.40 12.58 -1.98
N GLN A 182 -15.06 11.78 -1.14
CA GLN A 182 -16.31 12.13 -0.49
C GLN A 182 -16.12 13.29 0.51
N ALA A 183 -15.00 13.28 1.25
CA ALA A 183 -14.66 14.38 2.16
C ALA A 183 -14.42 15.69 1.39
N ALA A 184 -13.70 15.62 0.27
CA ALA A 184 -13.45 16.76 -0.62
C ALA A 184 -14.77 17.32 -1.21
N GLU A 185 -15.67 16.45 -1.70
CA GLU A 185 -16.98 16.83 -2.20
C GLU A 185 -17.81 17.51 -1.11
N ARG A 186 -17.89 16.88 0.07
CA ARG A 186 -18.66 17.41 1.20
C ARG A 186 -18.10 18.75 1.72
N MET A 187 -16.77 18.93 1.67
CA MET A 187 -16.14 20.21 1.99
C MET A 187 -16.49 21.27 0.95
N ARG A 188 -16.43 20.96 -0.34
CA ARG A 188 -16.82 21.87 -1.43
C ARG A 188 -18.27 22.35 -1.28
N ASP A 189 -19.15 21.44 -0.84
CA ASP A 189 -20.57 21.73 -0.63
C ASP A 189 -20.85 22.41 0.72
N GLY A 190 -19.80 22.80 1.48
CA GLY A 190 -19.92 23.49 2.77
C GLY A 190 -20.39 22.60 3.93
N GLY A 191 -20.45 21.29 3.74
CA GLY A 191 -20.86 20.31 4.75
C GLY A 191 -19.74 19.84 5.68
N LEU A 192 -18.47 20.16 5.40
CA LEU A 192 -17.31 19.76 6.16
C LEU A 192 -16.34 20.93 6.35
N ASP A 193 -15.73 21.04 7.52
CA ASP A 193 -14.79 22.11 7.86
C ASP A 193 -13.33 21.69 7.62
N ALA A 194 -12.99 20.42 7.88
CA ALA A 194 -11.67 19.84 7.67
C ALA A 194 -11.75 18.34 7.41
N PHE A 195 -10.68 17.78 6.84
CA PHE A 195 -10.48 16.33 6.78
C PHE A 195 -9.02 15.96 6.87
N PHE A 196 -8.74 14.77 7.40
CA PHE A 196 -7.43 14.16 7.37
C PHE A 196 -7.26 13.30 6.11
N PHE A 197 -6.05 13.29 5.59
CA PHE A 197 -5.58 12.37 4.58
C PHE A 197 -4.09 12.07 4.80
N VAL A 198 -3.72 10.80 4.87
CA VAL A 198 -2.32 10.37 4.96
C VAL A 198 -1.96 9.66 3.66
N GLY A 199 -0.96 10.17 2.99
CA GLY A 199 -0.53 9.61 1.72
C GLY A 199 0.48 10.47 0.99
N GLY A 200 0.87 10.00 -0.18
CA GLY A 200 1.76 10.77 -1.05
C GLY A 200 1.06 11.96 -1.68
N TYR A 201 1.81 13.00 -1.97
CA TYR A 201 1.34 14.18 -2.70
C TYR A 201 1.94 14.23 -4.12
N PRO A 202 1.25 14.92 -5.09
CA PRO A 202 -0.12 15.40 -5.01
C PRO A 202 -1.12 14.23 -5.05
N THR A 203 -2.31 14.44 -4.48
CA THR A 203 -3.43 13.50 -4.60
C THR A 203 -4.59 14.15 -5.33
N SER A 204 -5.33 13.40 -6.15
CA SER A 204 -6.39 13.96 -6.99
C SER A 204 -7.49 14.61 -6.18
N ALA A 205 -7.94 14.01 -5.07
CA ALA A 205 -9.00 14.55 -4.23
C ALA A 205 -8.68 15.99 -3.73
N ILE A 206 -7.43 16.22 -3.27
CA ILE A 206 -7.04 17.53 -2.76
C ILE A 206 -6.73 18.49 -3.91
N THR A 207 -6.13 18.01 -5.01
CA THR A 207 -5.83 18.82 -6.19
C THR A 207 -7.10 19.40 -6.81
N GLU A 208 -8.14 18.57 -6.99
CA GLU A 208 -9.42 19.00 -7.53
C GLU A 208 -10.14 19.97 -6.59
N LEU A 209 -10.14 19.69 -5.29
CA LEU A 209 -10.73 20.57 -4.28
C LEU A 209 -10.04 21.94 -4.26
N ALA A 210 -8.69 21.97 -4.29
CA ALA A 210 -7.92 23.21 -4.32
C ALA A 210 -8.17 24.03 -5.59
N ALA A 211 -8.47 23.37 -6.71
CA ALA A 211 -8.72 24.03 -7.99
C ALA A 211 -10.14 24.62 -8.11
N THR A 212 -11.15 24.00 -7.49
CA THR A 212 -12.58 24.26 -7.74
C THR A 212 -13.36 24.79 -6.53
N GLY A 213 -12.84 24.59 -5.32
CA GLY A 213 -13.49 25.03 -4.08
C GLY A 213 -13.23 26.50 -3.72
N GLY A 214 -13.83 26.97 -2.63
CA GLY A 214 -13.56 28.30 -2.06
C GLY A 214 -12.13 28.51 -1.52
N GLY A 215 -11.20 27.63 -1.90
CA GLY A 215 -9.82 27.54 -1.46
C GLY A 215 -9.66 26.69 -0.21
N ILE A 216 -8.49 26.11 -0.10
CA ILE A 216 -8.10 25.26 1.03
C ILE A 216 -6.89 25.84 1.77
N THR A 217 -6.71 25.41 2.99
CA THR A 217 -5.49 25.52 3.77
C THR A 217 -5.08 24.12 4.18
N ILE A 218 -3.79 23.80 4.11
CA ILE A 218 -3.26 22.63 4.80
C ILE A 218 -2.71 23.13 6.13
N VAL A 219 -3.28 22.62 7.22
CA VAL A 219 -2.91 23.04 8.58
C VAL A 219 -1.59 22.38 8.96
N PRO A 220 -0.59 23.13 9.44
CA PRO A 220 0.70 22.57 9.80
C PRO A 220 0.60 21.63 11.01
N LEU A 221 1.38 20.55 10.96
CA LEU A 221 1.62 19.61 12.06
C LEU A 221 3.08 19.75 12.46
N ALA A 222 3.37 20.73 13.31
CA ALA A 222 4.73 21.09 13.72
C ALA A 222 4.73 21.68 15.14
N GLY A 223 5.91 21.80 15.74
CA GLY A 223 6.07 22.32 17.10
C GLY A 223 6.12 21.20 18.16
N ALA A 224 5.97 21.59 19.41
CA ALA A 224 6.18 20.69 20.55
C ALA A 224 5.30 19.45 20.53
N GLU A 225 4.06 19.56 20.08
CA GLU A 225 3.12 18.46 19.96
C GLU A 225 3.57 17.44 18.88
N ALA A 226 4.03 17.93 17.72
CA ALA A 226 4.57 17.09 16.68
C ALA A 226 5.88 16.40 17.10
N ASP A 227 6.76 17.11 17.79
CA ASP A 227 8.01 16.57 18.34
C ASP A 227 7.73 15.50 19.40
N ALA A 228 6.69 15.68 20.23
CA ALA A 228 6.25 14.67 21.20
C ALA A 228 5.75 13.40 20.49
N ILE A 229 4.97 13.53 19.42
CA ILE A 229 4.49 12.39 18.62
C ILE A 229 5.66 11.62 18.01
N THR A 230 6.63 12.30 17.38
CA THR A 230 7.80 11.62 16.78
C THR A 230 8.70 10.96 17.81
N THR A 231 8.74 11.50 19.03
CA THR A 231 9.45 10.88 20.16
C THR A 231 8.74 9.63 20.68
N GLN A 232 7.41 9.68 20.76
CA GLN A 232 6.59 8.57 21.25
C GLN A 232 6.45 7.44 20.23
N TYR A 233 6.34 7.78 18.97
CA TYR A 233 6.09 6.85 17.86
C TYR A 233 7.20 6.97 16.82
N SER A 234 8.14 6.05 16.82
CA SER A 234 9.29 6.02 15.90
C SER A 234 8.93 5.83 14.42
N PHE A 235 7.66 5.58 14.12
CA PHE A 235 7.16 5.49 12.73
C PHE A 235 6.95 6.84 12.08
N PHE A 236 6.75 7.89 12.88
CA PHE A 236 6.56 9.24 12.39
C PHE A 236 7.91 9.97 12.28
N ALA A 237 8.02 10.78 11.24
CA ALA A 237 9.13 11.68 11.02
C ALA A 237 8.61 13.06 10.62
N ALA A 238 9.39 14.11 10.89
CA ALA A 238 9.10 15.44 10.35
C ALA A 238 9.18 15.40 8.81
N ASP A 239 8.23 16.09 8.15
CA ASP A 239 8.12 16.16 6.69
C ASP A 239 7.64 17.55 6.26
N GLU A 240 7.70 17.83 4.98
CA GLU A 240 7.19 19.06 4.40
C GLU A 240 6.47 18.78 3.08
N ILE A 241 5.25 19.29 2.95
CA ILE A 241 4.57 19.37 1.67
C ILE A 241 5.07 20.62 0.96
N PRO A 242 5.75 20.50 -0.20
CA PRO A 242 6.36 21.63 -0.89
C PRO A 242 5.34 22.66 -1.36
N ALA A 243 5.75 23.93 -1.39
CA ALA A 243 4.94 24.99 -1.98
C ALA A 243 4.57 24.66 -3.43
N GLY A 244 3.33 25.00 -3.82
CA GLY A 244 2.83 24.74 -5.17
C GLY A 244 2.44 23.29 -5.47
N THR A 245 2.52 22.39 -4.48
CA THR A 245 1.95 21.03 -4.60
C THR A 245 0.45 21.08 -4.88
N TYR A 246 -0.25 21.99 -4.24
CA TYR A 246 -1.66 22.29 -4.48
C TYR A 246 -1.83 23.77 -4.78
N LYS A 247 -2.83 24.12 -5.57
CA LYS A 247 -3.10 25.51 -5.98
C LYS A 247 -3.25 26.42 -4.76
N ASP A 248 -2.54 27.53 -4.76
CA ASP A 248 -2.56 28.57 -3.72
C ASP A 248 -2.19 28.09 -2.30
N VAL A 249 -1.48 26.95 -2.19
CA VAL A 249 -0.95 26.42 -0.93
C VAL A 249 0.57 26.60 -0.92
N GLY A 250 1.10 27.25 0.13
CA GLY A 250 2.53 27.41 0.40
C GLY A 250 3.16 26.09 0.89
N ALA A 251 4.46 26.14 1.23
CA ALA A 251 5.11 25.01 1.92
C ALA A 251 4.49 24.81 3.30
N VAL A 252 4.25 23.55 3.68
CA VAL A 252 3.61 23.20 4.96
C VAL A 252 4.40 22.12 5.67
N LYS A 253 4.91 22.46 6.87
CA LYS A 253 5.52 21.46 7.77
C LYS A 253 4.46 20.50 8.27
N THR A 254 4.77 19.22 8.22
CA THR A 254 3.88 18.15 8.66
C THR A 254 4.67 16.95 9.21
N LEU A 255 3.97 15.89 9.51
CA LEU A 255 4.53 14.59 9.83
C LEU A 255 4.32 13.61 8.66
N ALA A 256 5.17 12.60 8.57
CA ALA A 256 5.01 11.50 7.63
C ALA A 256 5.21 10.16 8.31
N VAL A 257 4.60 9.12 7.73
CA VAL A 257 4.80 7.70 8.03
C VAL A 257 5.25 6.97 6.75
N GLY A 258 5.93 5.84 6.87
CA GLY A 258 6.39 5.10 5.68
C GLY A 258 5.25 4.32 5.02
N ALA A 259 5.13 4.40 3.69
CA ALA A 259 4.34 3.45 2.89
C ALA A 259 5.14 2.17 2.69
N GLN A 260 4.55 1.01 2.92
CA GLN A 260 5.14 -0.31 2.75
C GLN A 260 4.30 -1.18 1.82
N TRP A 261 4.94 -2.01 1.03
CA TRP A 261 4.30 -3.12 0.34
C TRP A 261 4.50 -4.39 1.16
N VAL A 262 3.41 -4.98 1.61
CA VAL A 262 3.40 -6.14 2.51
C VAL A 262 2.66 -7.31 1.88
N THR A 263 2.99 -8.53 2.34
CA THR A 263 2.42 -9.80 1.87
C THR A 263 2.34 -10.80 3.03
N SER A 264 1.85 -12.01 2.77
CA SER A 264 1.88 -13.12 3.72
C SER A 264 3.09 -14.03 3.50
N ALA A 265 3.69 -14.54 4.57
CA ALA A 265 4.69 -15.60 4.54
C ALA A 265 4.21 -16.88 3.80
N LYS A 266 2.89 -17.03 3.62
CA LYS A 266 2.27 -18.16 2.91
C LYS A 266 2.35 -18.05 1.39
N VAL A 267 2.65 -16.86 0.85
CA VAL A 267 2.86 -16.71 -0.59
C VAL A 267 4.14 -17.42 -0.99
N PRO A 268 4.15 -18.20 -2.09
CA PRO A 268 5.33 -18.95 -2.49
C PRO A 268 6.56 -18.04 -2.74
N GLU A 269 7.72 -18.46 -2.23
CA GLU A 269 8.98 -17.72 -2.34
C GLU A 269 9.32 -17.31 -3.78
N ALA A 270 9.15 -18.23 -4.73
CA ALA A 270 9.45 -17.98 -6.14
C ALA A 270 8.56 -16.87 -6.74
N VAL A 271 7.29 -16.78 -6.33
CA VAL A 271 6.37 -15.74 -6.78
C VAL A 271 6.81 -14.39 -6.25
N VAL A 272 7.11 -14.31 -4.95
CA VAL A 272 7.55 -13.06 -4.33
C VAL A 272 8.91 -12.61 -4.88
N TYR A 273 9.83 -13.55 -5.12
CA TYR A 273 11.11 -13.23 -5.77
C TYR A 273 10.90 -12.58 -7.14
N ASP A 274 10.03 -13.16 -7.97
CA ASP A 274 9.72 -12.60 -9.30
C ASP A 274 9.04 -11.23 -9.20
N VAL A 275 8.13 -11.05 -8.25
CA VAL A 275 7.45 -9.76 -7.98
C VAL A 275 8.45 -8.68 -7.59
N VAL A 276 9.33 -8.97 -6.62
CA VAL A 276 10.33 -7.99 -6.15
C VAL A 276 11.37 -7.70 -7.22
N LYS A 277 11.82 -8.72 -7.96
CA LYS A 277 12.70 -8.53 -9.12
C LYS A 277 12.06 -7.65 -10.18
N GLY A 278 10.76 -7.85 -10.44
CA GLY A 278 9.98 -7.01 -11.35
C GLY A 278 9.83 -5.58 -10.86
N LEU A 279 9.60 -5.37 -9.56
CA LEU A 279 9.52 -4.03 -8.94
C LEU A 279 10.78 -3.21 -9.22
N TRP A 280 11.97 -3.83 -9.14
CA TRP A 280 13.25 -3.15 -9.32
C TRP A 280 13.79 -3.21 -10.75
N SER A 281 12.97 -3.60 -11.72
CA SER A 281 13.35 -3.56 -13.14
C SER A 281 13.34 -2.15 -13.71
N ASP A 282 14.12 -1.91 -14.78
CA ASP A 282 14.15 -0.63 -15.49
C ASP A 282 12.77 -0.23 -16.03
N LYS A 283 11.95 -1.22 -16.46
CA LYS A 283 10.58 -1.00 -16.92
C LYS A 283 9.72 -0.39 -15.81
N THR A 284 9.77 -0.97 -14.60
CA THR A 284 9.02 -0.45 -13.46
C THR A 284 9.57 0.90 -13.00
N ARG A 285 10.89 1.08 -13.02
CA ARG A 285 11.53 2.36 -12.72
C ARG A 285 11.01 3.47 -13.62
N ALA A 286 11.02 3.25 -14.93
CA ALA A 286 10.52 4.22 -15.91
C ALA A 286 9.02 4.54 -15.70
N ALA A 287 8.20 3.51 -15.43
CA ALA A 287 6.78 3.70 -15.16
C ALA A 287 6.51 4.53 -13.89
N LEU A 288 7.25 4.26 -12.81
CA LEU A 288 7.14 4.99 -11.55
C LEU A 288 7.62 6.43 -11.66
N ASP A 289 8.74 6.66 -12.36
CA ASP A 289 9.30 8.01 -12.56
C ASP A 289 8.37 8.93 -13.38
N ALA A 290 7.68 8.36 -14.37
CA ALA A 290 6.77 9.09 -15.23
C ALA A 290 5.36 9.22 -14.63
N GLY A 291 4.92 8.23 -13.85
CA GLY A 291 3.51 8.08 -13.49
C GLY A 291 3.07 8.84 -12.26
N HIS A 292 3.96 9.07 -11.29
CA HIS A 292 3.61 9.78 -10.05
C HIS A 292 4.82 10.40 -9.36
N ALA A 293 4.66 11.58 -8.73
CA ALA A 293 5.74 12.26 -8.01
C ALA A 293 6.37 11.35 -6.92
N LYS A 294 5.55 10.66 -6.12
CA LYS A 294 6.02 9.70 -5.10
C LYS A 294 6.63 8.43 -5.72
N GLY A 295 6.28 8.08 -6.96
CA GLY A 295 6.94 7.00 -7.70
C GLY A 295 8.44 7.21 -7.84
N LYS A 296 8.88 8.46 -7.97
CA LYS A 296 10.31 8.82 -8.03
C LYS A 296 11.06 8.49 -6.74
N LEU A 297 10.39 8.37 -5.62
CA LEU A 297 10.97 8.07 -4.31
C LEU A 297 11.05 6.57 -4.01
N ILE A 298 10.35 5.72 -4.79
CA ILE A 298 10.42 4.27 -4.65
C ILE A 298 11.76 3.80 -5.21
N ARG A 299 12.72 3.55 -4.33
CA ARG A 299 14.10 3.22 -4.69
C ARG A 299 14.56 1.94 -4.04
N LYS A 300 15.40 1.20 -4.74
CA LYS A 300 15.89 -0.10 -4.29
C LYS A 300 16.81 0.03 -3.05
N ASP A 301 17.59 1.07 -2.99
CA ASP A 301 18.53 1.38 -1.89
C ASP A 301 17.83 1.74 -0.57
N THR A 302 16.59 2.24 -0.64
CA THR A 302 15.76 2.56 0.53
C THR A 302 14.71 1.49 0.84
N ALA A 303 14.66 0.41 0.06
CA ALA A 303 13.61 -0.61 0.12
C ALA A 303 13.45 -1.30 1.49
N LEU A 304 14.49 -1.33 2.29
CA LEU A 304 14.50 -1.95 3.61
C LEU A 304 14.64 -0.93 4.75
N ALA A 305 14.66 0.37 4.45
CA ALA A 305 14.74 1.41 5.45
C ALA A 305 13.47 1.43 6.32
N GLY A 306 13.62 1.45 7.64
CA GLY A 306 12.48 1.44 8.55
C GLY A 306 11.65 0.15 8.55
N ALA A 307 12.22 -0.98 8.11
CA ALA A 307 11.59 -2.28 8.18
C ALA A 307 11.27 -2.65 9.65
N GLY A 308 10.01 -2.53 10.04
CA GLY A 308 9.52 -2.89 11.37
C GLY A 308 9.00 -4.32 11.46
N ILE A 309 8.89 -5.02 10.34
CA ILE A 309 8.44 -6.41 10.24
C ILE A 309 9.43 -7.24 9.41
N PRO A 310 9.45 -8.59 9.56
CA PRO A 310 10.36 -9.43 8.80
C PRO A 310 10.15 -9.32 7.29
N VAL A 311 11.24 -9.38 6.54
CA VAL A 311 11.22 -9.43 5.07
C VAL A 311 10.73 -10.81 4.62
N HIS A 312 10.00 -10.88 3.50
CA HIS A 312 9.59 -12.16 2.93
C HIS A 312 10.80 -12.92 2.35
N PRO A 313 10.91 -14.27 2.52
CA PRO A 313 12.08 -15.03 2.03
C PRO A 313 12.40 -14.80 0.54
N GLY A 314 11.38 -14.70 -0.33
CA GLY A 314 11.60 -14.39 -1.75
C GLY A 314 12.14 -12.99 -2.00
N ALA A 315 11.72 -12.00 -1.21
CA ALA A 315 12.27 -10.65 -1.25
C ALA A 315 13.69 -10.62 -0.67
N GLU A 316 13.91 -11.29 0.46
CA GLU A 316 15.22 -11.40 1.11
C GLU A 316 16.27 -12.01 0.16
N ARG A 317 15.91 -13.10 -0.55
CA ARG A 317 16.75 -13.70 -1.57
C ARG A 317 17.14 -12.70 -2.64
N PHE A 318 16.19 -11.95 -3.19
CA PHE A 318 16.49 -10.91 -4.18
C PHE A 318 17.42 -9.83 -3.61
N TYR A 319 17.18 -9.36 -2.39
CA TYR A 319 18.01 -8.30 -1.79
C TYR A 319 19.42 -8.77 -1.44
N LYS A 320 19.61 -10.04 -1.10
CA LYS A 320 20.94 -10.65 -0.95
C LYS A 320 21.68 -10.72 -2.30
N GLU A 321 21.02 -11.19 -3.35
CA GLU A 321 21.57 -11.22 -4.72
C GLU A 321 21.91 -9.79 -5.23
N ALA A 322 21.13 -8.79 -4.82
CA ALA A 322 21.36 -7.38 -5.15
C ALA A 322 22.41 -6.68 -4.24
N GLY A 323 22.98 -7.37 -3.24
CA GLY A 323 23.98 -6.82 -2.32
C GLY A 323 23.45 -5.84 -1.28
N LEU A 324 22.13 -5.81 -1.03
CA LEU A 324 21.48 -4.93 -0.06
C LEU A 324 21.33 -5.58 1.33
N LEU A 325 21.43 -6.88 1.41
CA LEU A 325 21.48 -7.66 2.65
C LEU A 325 22.76 -8.50 2.67
N LYS A 326 23.33 -8.65 3.86
CA LYS A 326 24.44 -9.60 4.05
C LYS A 326 23.93 -11.03 3.89
N SER A 327 24.75 -11.87 3.31
CA SER A 327 24.51 -13.31 3.14
C SER A 327 24.38 -14.01 4.48
#